data_13b92fd9ded8a81a8fc195d89ffa8297
#
_entry.id   13b92fd9ded8a81a8fc195d89ffa8297
#
_cell.length_a   1.000
_cell.length_b   1.000
_cell.length_c   1.000
_cell.angle_alpha   90.00
_cell.angle_beta   90.00
_cell.angle_gamma   90.00
#
_symmetry.space_group_name_H-M   'P 1'
#
loop_
_entity.id
_entity.type
_entity.pdbx_description
1 polymer ?
#
loop_
_entity_poly.entity_id
_entity_poly.type
_entity_poly.pdbx_seq_one_letter_code
_entity_poly.pdbx_strand_id
1 'polypeptide(L)'
;IRYNINIDIYELDILKSENYKNFIENLKEIPSIVICAVGLLGDQKEHENNLELRTKILRTNYEGPINIISDFANIFENRGYGTIVGISSVAGDRGKSSNYIYGSAKAGFSTFLSGLRNRLAKKNVHVLTVLPGTVYTKMTLGLKLPKLFTSSSDKVAEDIYNAADKKKNIIYTMKIWGLIMFIIKCIPESIFKNKNL
;
A
#
# COMPACT_ATOMS: atom_id res chain seq x y z
N ILE A 1 -0.79 20.80 14.93
CA ILE A 1 -1.72 19.66 15.11
C ILE A 1 -3.12 20.16 14.79
N ARG A 2 -3.78 19.54 13.80
CA ARG A 2 -5.11 19.97 13.31
C ARG A 2 -6.25 19.53 14.25
N TYR A 3 -5.96 18.57 15.12
CA TYR A 3 -6.91 17.99 16.06
C TYR A 3 -6.26 17.89 17.46
N ASN A 4 -7.02 18.10 18.51
CA ASN A 4 -6.53 18.00 19.89
C ASN A 4 -6.50 16.51 20.34
N ILE A 5 -5.49 15.77 19.84
CA ILE A 5 -5.28 14.35 20.15
C ILE A 5 -3.85 14.14 20.64
N ASN A 6 -3.67 13.18 21.51
CA ASN A 6 -2.33 12.74 21.92
C ASN A 6 -1.71 11.90 20.79
N ILE A 7 -0.44 12.18 20.50
CA ILE A 7 0.34 11.47 19.48
C ILE A 7 1.64 11.00 20.10
N ASP A 8 1.90 9.69 20.05
CA ASP A 8 3.21 9.12 20.37
C ASP A 8 3.95 8.87 19.04
N ILE A 9 5.24 9.22 19.04
CA ILE A 9 6.11 9.09 17.86
C ILE A 9 7.13 8.00 18.15
N TYR A 10 7.22 7.03 17.22
CA TYR A 10 8.19 5.95 17.25
C TYR A 10 8.95 5.91 15.93
N GLU A 11 10.26 5.69 15.99
CA GLU A 11 11.09 5.50 14.81
C GLU A 11 11.11 4.02 14.41
N LEU A 12 10.88 3.76 13.12
CA LEU A 12 10.97 2.41 12.55
C LEU A 12 11.53 2.49 11.12
N ASP A 13 12.70 1.88 10.90
CA ASP A 13 13.21 1.63 9.56
C ASP A 13 12.63 0.33 9.04
N ILE A 14 11.79 0.42 8.01
CA ILE A 14 11.11 -0.74 7.40
C ILE A 14 12.08 -1.73 6.73
N LEU A 15 13.34 -1.36 6.53
CA LEU A 15 14.37 -2.23 5.96
C LEU A 15 15.14 -3.02 7.02
N LYS A 16 14.92 -2.74 8.32
CA LYS A 16 15.58 -3.37 9.46
C LYS A 16 14.61 -4.26 10.22
N SER A 17 14.31 -5.43 9.65
CA SER A 17 13.33 -6.38 10.22
C SER A 17 13.71 -6.89 11.60
N GLU A 18 14.99 -6.91 11.95
CA GLU A 18 15.52 -7.26 13.27
C GLU A 18 14.98 -6.34 14.39
N ASN A 19 14.53 -5.13 14.05
CA ASN A 19 14.00 -4.16 15.00
C ASN A 19 12.47 -4.27 15.23
N TYR A 20 11.74 -5.05 14.43
CA TYR A 20 10.27 -5.07 14.48
C TYR A 20 9.74 -5.56 15.82
N LYS A 21 10.31 -6.63 16.36
CA LYS A 21 9.90 -7.15 17.66
C LYS A 21 10.07 -6.10 18.75
N ASN A 22 11.25 -5.49 18.84
CA ASN A 22 11.53 -4.42 19.81
C ASN A 22 10.62 -3.20 19.63
N PHE A 23 10.34 -2.81 18.36
CA PHE A 23 9.39 -1.75 18.06
C PHE A 23 7.99 -2.05 18.60
N ILE A 24 7.46 -3.26 18.37
CA ILE A 24 6.13 -3.66 18.83
C ILE A 24 6.07 -3.73 20.37
N GLU A 25 7.10 -4.29 21.01
CA GLU A 25 7.18 -4.41 22.47
C GLU A 25 7.29 -3.06 23.19
N ASN A 26 7.82 -2.04 22.52
CA ASN A 26 7.93 -0.68 23.06
C ASN A 26 6.70 0.21 22.79
N LEU A 27 5.68 -0.27 22.09
CA LEU A 27 4.43 0.47 21.96
C LEU A 27 3.74 0.57 23.32
N LYS A 28 3.23 1.75 23.68
CA LYS A 28 2.45 1.92 24.91
C LYS A 28 1.27 0.98 25.00
N GLU A 29 0.62 0.78 23.86
CA GLU A 29 -0.48 -0.17 23.69
C GLU A 29 -0.50 -0.70 22.25
N ILE A 30 -0.97 -1.92 22.09
CA ILE A 30 -1.18 -2.48 20.74
C ILE A 30 -2.39 -1.80 20.11
N PRO A 31 -2.24 -1.12 18.96
CA PRO A 31 -3.32 -0.38 18.33
C PRO A 31 -4.45 -1.32 17.88
N SER A 32 -5.66 -0.77 17.73
CA SER A 32 -6.80 -1.48 17.13
C SER A 32 -6.82 -1.40 15.60
N ILE A 33 -6.12 -0.41 15.03
CA ILE A 33 -6.00 -0.21 13.59
C ILE A 33 -4.51 0.02 13.26
N VAL A 34 -4.00 -0.75 12.30
CA VAL A 34 -2.66 -0.55 11.71
C VAL A 34 -2.81 -0.12 10.27
N ILE A 35 -2.21 1.02 9.91
CA ILE A 35 -2.21 1.53 8.54
C ILE A 35 -0.77 1.54 8.02
N CYS A 36 -0.48 0.68 7.06
CA CYS A 36 0.82 0.65 6.38
C CYS A 36 0.79 1.57 5.15
N ALA A 37 1.37 2.75 5.31
CA ALA A 37 1.52 3.75 4.25
C ALA A 37 2.95 3.83 3.69
N VAL A 38 3.75 2.82 3.97
CA VAL A 38 5.15 2.76 3.52
C VAL A 38 5.23 2.59 2.01
N GLY A 39 6.14 3.34 1.38
CA GLY A 39 6.39 3.18 -0.06
C GLY A 39 7.48 4.11 -0.57
N LEU A 40 8.11 3.68 -1.65
CA LEU A 40 9.13 4.41 -2.40
C LEU A 40 8.89 4.17 -3.88
N LEU A 41 8.79 5.24 -4.69
CA LEU A 41 8.56 5.12 -6.14
C LEU A 41 9.90 5.04 -6.91
N GLY A 42 10.76 6.06 -6.72
CA GLY A 42 12.02 6.21 -7.45
C GLY A 42 11.85 6.40 -8.96
N ASP A 43 12.94 6.27 -9.70
CA ASP A 43 12.97 6.36 -11.16
C ASP A 43 13.16 4.96 -11.79
N GLN A 44 12.29 4.59 -12.72
CA GLN A 44 12.32 3.28 -13.35
C GLN A 44 13.61 3.01 -14.13
N LYS A 45 14.14 4.00 -14.85
CA LYS A 45 15.34 3.83 -15.67
C LYS A 45 16.60 3.65 -14.81
N GLU A 46 16.65 4.35 -13.67
CA GLU A 46 17.72 4.14 -12.70
C GLU A 46 17.66 2.74 -12.10
N HIS A 47 16.46 2.27 -11.74
CA HIS A 47 16.26 0.94 -11.17
C HIS A 47 16.62 -0.20 -12.14
N GLU A 48 16.41 -0.01 -13.45
CA GLU A 48 16.78 -0.99 -14.48
C GLU A 48 18.26 -1.30 -14.47
N ASN A 49 19.09 -0.27 -14.21
CA ASN A 49 20.54 -0.34 -14.32
C ASN A 49 21.26 -0.43 -12.96
N ASN A 50 20.53 -0.34 -11.85
CA ASN A 50 21.09 -0.34 -10.50
C ASN A 50 20.42 -1.39 -9.61
N LEU A 51 21.17 -2.46 -9.28
CA LEU A 51 20.68 -3.57 -8.45
C LEU A 51 20.30 -3.11 -7.04
N GLU A 52 21.08 -2.22 -6.43
CA GLU A 52 20.84 -1.73 -5.07
C GLU A 52 19.52 -0.94 -5.00
N LEU A 53 19.32 0.01 -5.92
CA LEU A 53 18.10 0.79 -6.00
C LEU A 53 16.88 -0.10 -6.28
N ARG A 54 17.00 -1.06 -7.20
CA ARG A 54 15.95 -2.04 -7.50
C ARG A 54 15.58 -2.87 -6.27
N THR A 55 16.59 -3.38 -5.57
CA THR A 55 16.39 -4.15 -4.34
C THR A 55 15.72 -3.29 -3.26
N LYS A 56 16.15 -2.05 -3.09
CA LYS A 56 15.54 -1.12 -2.14
C LYS A 56 14.06 -0.87 -2.43
N ILE A 57 13.68 -0.70 -3.71
CA ILE A 57 12.26 -0.56 -4.10
C ILE A 57 11.45 -1.79 -3.70
N LEU A 58 11.93 -3.00 -4.00
CA LEU A 58 11.24 -4.25 -3.68
C LEU A 58 11.11 -4.44 -2.16
N ARG A 59 12.19 -4.22 -1.43
CA ARG A 59 12.20 -4.35 0.03
C ARG A 59 11.29 -3.32 0.70
N THR A 60 11.33 -2.06 0.28
CA THR A 60 10.52 -1.00 0.88
C THR A 60 9.02 -1.16 0.58
N ASN A 61 8.64 -1.60 -0.63
CA ASN A 61 7.25 -1.66 -1.04
C ASN A 61 6.58 -3.02 -0.82
N TYR A 62 7.36 -4.08 -0.55
CA TYR A 62 6.85 -5.44 -0.40
C TYR A 62 7.41 -6.13 0.83
N GLU A 63 8.71 -6.47 0.88
CA GLU A 63 9.31 -7.28 1.94
C GLU A 63 9.07 -6.70 3.35
N GLY A 64 9.44 -5.44 3.57
CA GLY A 64 9.26 -4.80 4.87
C GLY A 64 7.80 -4.71 5.30
N PRO A 65 6.89 -4.17 4.46
CA PRO A 65 5.45 -4.13 4.75
C PRO A 65 4.84 -5.48 5.10
N ILE A 66 5.13 -6.56 4.35
CA ILE A 66 4.53 -7.87 4.65
C ILE A 66 5.03 -8.45 5.97
N ASN A 67 6.29 -8.22 6.33
CA ASN A 67 6.86 -8.73 7.57
C ASN A 67 6.23 -8.04 8.78
N ILE A 68 6.25 -6.70 8.87
CA ILE A 68 5.67 -5.99 10.01
C ILE A 68 4.15 -6.20 10.12
N ILE A 69 3.43 -6.25 8.99
CA ILE A 69 2.00 -6.53 9.00
C ILE A 69 1.71 -7.95 9.48
N SER A 70 2.57 -8.93 9.16
CA SER A 70 2.40 -10.31 9.63
C SER A 70 2.49 -10.40 11.15
N ASP A 71 3.39 -9.64 11.78
CA ASP A 71 3.51 -9.59 13.24
C ASP A 71 2.24 -9.01 13.87
N PHE A 72 1.75 -7.88 13.38
CA PHE A 72 0.48 -7.32 13.85
C PHE A 72 -0.72 -8.25 13.56
N ALA A 73 -0.72 -8.94 12.43
CA ALA A 73 -1.77 -9.90 12.09
C ALA A 73 -1.84 -11.05 13.10
N ASN A 74 -0.70 -11.59 13.52
CA ASN A 74 -0.64 -12.63 14.55
C ASN A 74 -1.19 -12.13 15.89
N ILE A 75 -0.84 -10.90 16.28
CA ILE A 75 -1.36 -10.27 17.51
C ILE A 75 -2.88 -10.08 17.41
N PHE A 76 -3.38 -9.57 16.28
CA PHE A 76 -4.81 -9.32 16.06
C PHE A 76 -5.63 -10.61 16.00
N GLU A 77 -5.09 -11.65 15.36
CA GLU A 77 -5.71 -12.97 15.32
C GLU A 77 -5.85 -13.57 16.72
N ASN A 78 -4.80 -13.47 17.56
CA ASN A 78 -4.81 -13.99 18.93
C ASN A 78 -5.79 -13.23 19.83
N ARG A 79 -5.93 -11.91 19.69
CA ARG A 79 -6.88 -11.13 20.49
C ARG A 79 -8.32 -11.13 19.93
N GLY A 80 -8.54 -11.61 18.69
CA GLY A 80 -9.86 -11.75 18.08
C GLY A 80 -10.50 -10.46 17.57
N TYR A 81 -9.73 -9.38 17.38
CA TYR A 81 -10.18 -8.14 16.74
C TYR A 81 -9.02 -7.30 16.21
N GLY A 82 -9.33 -6.43 15.25
CA GLY A 82 -8.40 -5.45 14.69
C GLY A 82 -8.70 -5.12 13.24
N THR A 83 -8.05 -4.07 12.75
CA THR A 83 -8.12 -3.68 11.34
C THR A 83 -6.72 -3.43 10.80
N ILE A 84 -6.40 -4.04 9.68
CA ILE A 84 -5.16 -3.83 8.93
C ILE A 84 -5.51 -3.12 7.63
N VAL A 85 -4.87 -1.99 7.37
CA VAL A 85 -5.02 -1.21 6.13
C VAL A 85 -3.70 -1.21 5.41
N GLY A 86 -3.63 -1.82 4.24
CA GLY A 86 -2.45 -1.78 3.37
C GLY A 86 -2.65 -0.83 2.19
N ILE A 87 -1.78 0.19 2.07
CA ILE A 87 -1.80 1.11 0.94
C ILE A 87 -0.91 0.55 -0.17
N SER A 88 -1.55 -0.08 -1.15
CA SER A 88 -0.91 -0.59 -2.37
C SER A 88 -0.91 0.48 -3.48
N SER A 89 -1.27 0.14 -4.70
CA SER A 89 -1.36 1.07 -5.84
C SER A 89 -2.08 0.42 -7.02
N VAL A 90 -2.72 1.22 -7.87
CA VAL A 90 -3.20 0.79 -9.19
C VAL A 90 -2.05 0.30 -10.11
N ALA A 91 -0.80 0.71 -9.82
CA ALA A 91 0.38 0.21 -10.55
C ALA A 91 0.60 -1.30 -10.38
N GLY A 92 0.06 -1.89 -9.29
CA GLY A 92 0.09 -3.34 -9.06
C GLY A 92 -0.94 -4.13 -9.85
N ASP A 93 -1.92 -3.49 -10.47
CA ASP A 93 -2.99 -4.18 -11.20
C ASP A 93 -2.54 -4.69 -12.58
N ARG A 94 -1.59 -4.00 -13.20
CA ARG A 94 -0.97 -4.40 -14.47
C ARG A 94 0.39 -3.72 -14.65
N GLY A 95 1.42 -4.50 -15.01
CA GLY A 95 2.77 -4.00 -15.25
C GLY A 95 2.81 -3.04 -16.45
N LYS A 96 3.51 -1.91 -16.29
CA LYS A 96 3.72 -0.92 -17.33
C LYS A 96 5.21 -0.60 -17.45
N SER A 97 5.69 -0.31 -18.67
CA SER A 97 7.09 0.01 -18.91
C SER A 97 7.62 1.17 -18.05
N SER A 98 6.74 2.09 -17.68
CA SER A 98 7.09 3.27 -16.89
C SER A 98 7.39 3.00 -15.41
N ASN A 99 6.98 1.85 -14.83
CA ASN A 99 7.12 1.58 -13.39
C ASN A 99 6.95 0.10 -12.99
N TYR A 100 7.37 -0.85 -13.84
CA TYR A 100 7.10 -2.28 -13.59
C TYR A 100 7.81 -2.85 -12.36
N ILE A 101 8.96 -2.30 -11.93
CA ILE A 101 9.65 -2.74 -10.71
C ILE A 101 8.81 -2.35 -9.48
N TYR A 102 8.38 -1.09 -9.40
CA TYR A 102 7.46 -0.63 -8.37
C TYR A 102 6.12 -1.37 -8.44
N GLY A 103 5.57 -1.49 -9.64
CA GLY A 103 4.29 -2.19 -9.90
C GLY A 103 4.31 -3.64 -9.43
N SER A 104 5.41 -4.38 -9.67
CA SER A 104 5.56 -5.77 -9.22
C SER A 104 5.54 -5.89 -7.69
N ALA A 105 6.22 -4.97 -6.98
CA ALA A 105 6.20 -4.94 -5.51
C ALA A 105 4.78 -4.66 -4.97
N LYS A 106 4.06 -3.70 -5.58
CA LYS A 106 2.67 -3.39 -5.19
C LYS A 106 1.68 -4.49 -5.57
N ALA A 107 1.90 -5.21 -6.68
CA ALA A 107 1.14 -6.41 -7.03
C ALA A 107 1.31 -7.51 -5.97
N GLY A 108 2.56 -7.81 -5.60
CA GLY A 108 2.88 -8.76 -4.53
C GLY A 108 2.22 -8.36 -3.20
N PHE A 109 2.28 -7.08 -2.84
CA PHE A 109 1.65 -6.57 -1.62
C PHE A 109 0.12 -6.70 -1.66
N SER A 110 -0.53 -6.41 -2.79
CA SER A 110 -1.98 -6.61 -2.96
C SER A 110 -2.37 -8.08 -2.81
N THR A 111 -1.58 -8.99 -3.38
CA THR A 111 -1.78 -10.44 -3.26
C THR A 111 -1.61 -10.91 -1.82
N PHE A 112 -0.57 -10.44 -1.11
CA PHE A 112 -0.37 -10.72 0.30
C PHE A 112 -1.58 -10.28 1.14
N LEU A 113 -2.06 -9.05 0.98
CA LEU A 113 -3.23 -8.54 1.68
C LEU A 113 -4.50 -9.34 1.39
N SER A 114 -4.65 -9.85 0.17
CA SER A 114 -5.76 -10.74 -0.21
C SER A 114 -5.70 -12.07 0.54
N GLY A 115 -4.52 -12.71 0.59
CA GLY A 115 -4.31 -13.94 1.35
C GLY A 115 -4.50 -13.74 2.86
N LEU A 116 -3.98 -12.62 3.38
CA LEU A 116 -4.13 -12.27 4.79
C LEU A 116 -5.61 -12.06 5.17
N ARG A 117 -6.40 -11.42 4.31
CA ARG A 117 -7.86 -11.26 4.48
C ARG A 117 -8.56 -12.61 4.54
N ASN A 118 -8.20 -13.54 3.67
CA ASN A 118 -8.74 -14.90 3.69
C ASN A 118 -8.43 -15.63 5.00
N ARG A 119 -7.17 -15.57 5.47
CA ARG A 119 -6.74 -16.14 6.75
C ARG A 119 -7.54 -15.58 7.93
N LEU A 120 -7.72 -14.27 7.99
CA LEU A 120 -8.23 -13.55 9.15
C LEU A 120 -9.77 -13.38 9.14
N ALA A 121 -10.45 -13.73 8.06
CA ALA A 121 -11.89 -13.52 7.90
C ALA A 121 -12.73 -14.16 9.03
N LYS A 122 -12.34 -15.35 9.50
CA LYS A 122 -13.02 -16.07 10.59
C LYS A 122 -12.53 -15.67 11.99
N LYS A 123 -11.62 -14.72 12.08
CA LYS A 123 -10.98 -14.29 13.34
C LYS A 123 -11.41 -12.89 13.77
N ASN A 124 -12.47 -12.35 13.16
CA ASN A 124 -12.99 -11.00 13.42
C ASN A 124 -11.91 -9.90 13.23
N VAL A 125 -10.93 -10.13 12.36
CA VAL A 125 -9.90 -9.16 11.99
C VAL A 125 -10.14 -8.73 10.55
N HIS A 126 -10.26 -7.41 10.34
CA HIS A 126 -10.54 -6.83 9.04
C HIS A 126 -9.24 -6.46 8.30
N VAL A 127 -9.18 -6.74 6.99
CA VAL A 127 -8.05 -6.36 6.13
C VAL A 127 -8.56 -5.57 4.94
N LEU A 128 -8.17 -4.29 4.86
CA LEU A 128 -8.50 -3.38 3.78
C LEU A 128 -7.29 -3.18 2.85
N THR A 129 -7.47 -3.46 1.56
CA THR A 129 -6.51 -3.10 0.51
C THR A 129 -6.93 -1.79 -0.14
N VAL A 130 -6.05 -0.80 -0.11
CA VAL A 130 -6.26 0.51 -0.75
C VAL A 130 -5.43 0.58 -2.03
N LEU A 131 -6.06 0.95 -3.13
CA LEU A 131 -5.44 1.07 -4.46
C LEU A 131 -5.54 2.52 -4.94
N PRO A 132 -4.63 3.41 -4.51
CA PRO A 132 -4.57 4.76 -5.02
C PRO A 132 -4.11 4.78 -6.48
N GLY A 133 -4.69 5.68 -7.27
CA GLY A 133 -4.09 6.17 -8.49
C GLY A 133 -3.02 7.21 -8.19
N THR A 134 -2.97 8.29 -9.00
CA THR A 134 -2.07 9.41 -8.73
C THR A 134 -2.57 10.24 -7.54
N VAL A 135 -1.65 10.61 -6.65
CA VAL A 135 -1.93 11.42 -5.45
C VAL A 135 -0.87 12.51 -5.32
N TYR A 136 -1.27 13.73 -5.01
CA TYR A 136 -0.33 14.81 -4.70
C TYR A 136 0.35 14.54 -3.36
N THR A 137 1.62 14.14 -3.40
CA THR A 137 2.46 13.82 -2.24
C THR A 137 3.92 14.20 -2.52
N LYS A 138 4.76 14.13 -1.49
CA LYS A 138 6.22 14.29 -1.67
C LYS A 138 6.80 13.28 -2.68
N MET A 139 6.25 12.08 -2.75
CA MET A 139 6.67 11.01 -3.67
C MET A 139 6.43 11.37 -5.15
N THR A 140 5.45 12.21 -5.43
CA THR A 140 5.05 12.60 -6.80
C THR A 140 5.46 14.03 -7.17
N LEU A 141 6.24 14.71 -6.31
CA LEU A 141 6.80 16.02 -6.61
C LEU A 141 7.68 15.94 -7.86
N GLY A 142 7.48 16.89 -8.78
CA GLY A 142 8.23 16.95 -10.07
C GLY A 142 7.64 16.09 -11.18
N LEU A 143 6.67 15.20 -10.90
CA LEU A 143 5.98 14.45 -11.94
C LEU A 143 4.86 15.26 -12.57
N LYS A 144 4.69 15.13 -13.90
CA LYS A 144 3.54 15.70 -14.62
C LYS A 144 2.31 14.82 -14.37
N LEU A 145 1.49 15.19 -13.39
CA LEU A 145 0.30 14.43 -13.04
C LEU A 145 -0.95 14.96 -13.76
N PRO A 146 -1.82 14.09 -14.30
CA PRO A 146 -3.07 14.50 -14.91
C PRO A 146 -4.04 14.99 -13.82
N LYS A 147 -4.30 16.30 -13.78
CA LYS A 147 -5.12 16.96 -12.72
C LYS A 147 -6.47 16.26 -12.47
N LEU A 148 -7.14 15.82 -13.53
CA LEU A 148 -8.46 15.18 -13.45
C LEU A 148 -8.42 13.82 -12.72
N PHE A 149 -7.29 13.13 -12.73
CA PHE A 149 -7.12 11.78 -12.16
C PHE A 149 -6.21 11.77 -10.93
N THR A 150 -5.87 12.96 -10.40
CA THR A 150 -4.99 13.09 -9.24
C THR A 150 -5.76 13.58 -8.02
N SER A 151 -5.70 12.79 -6.95
CA SER A 151 -6.35 13.12 -5.67
C SER A 151 -5.42 13.87 -4.73
N SER A 152 -6.00 14.56 -3.74
CA SER A 152 -5.24 15.06 -2.58
C SER A 152 -5.04 13.95 -1.53
N SER A 153 -4.00 14.08 -0.70
CA SER A 153 -3.77 13.17 0.43
C SER A 153 -4.94 13.18 1.43
N ASP A 154 -5.54 14.35 1.68
CA ASP A 154 -6.70 14.48 2.58
C ASP A 154 -7.90 13.67 2.06
N LYS A 155 -8.17 13.73 0.75
CA LYS A 155 -9.27 12.95 0.15
C LYS A 155 -9.00 11.46 0.20
N VAL A 156 -7.76 11.03 -0.02
CA VAL A 156 -7.36 9.62 0.13
C VAL A 156 -7.54 9.16 1.57
N ALA A 157 -7.15 9.98 2.56
CA ALA A 157 -7.33 9.66 3.97
C ALA A 157 -8.81 9.52 4.35
N GLU A 158 -9.68 10.42 3.85
CA GLU A 158 -11.13 10.33 4.04
C GLU A 158 -11.71 9.03 3.43
N ASP A 159 -11.30 8.68 2.20
CA ASP A 159 -11.74 7.46 1.54
C ASP A 159 -11.31 6.20 2.33
N ILE A 160 -10.08 6.20 2.89
CA ILE A 160 -9.58 5.11 3.74
C ILE A 160 -10.38 5.00 5.02
N TYR A 161 -10.60 6.12 5.73
CA TYR A 161 -11.38 6.15 6.96
C TYR A 161 -12.79 5.58 6.74
N ASN A 162 -13.50 6.09 5.75
CA ASN A 162 -14.85 5.64 5.40
C ASN A 162 -14.90 4.16 4.97
N ALA A 163 -13.83 3.66 4.34
CA ALA A 163 -13.76 2.27 3.91
C ALA A 163 -13.46 1.33 5.08
N ALA A 164 -12.60 1.73 6.01
CA ALA A 164 -12.28 0.97 7.20
C ALA A 164 -13.49 0.88 8.13
N ASP A 165 -14.19 1.99 8.36
CA ASP A 165 -15.43 2.07 9.14
C ASP A 165 -16.51 1.13 8.58
N LYS A 166 -16.71 1.14 7.25
CA LYS A 166 -17.68 0.28 6.54
C LYS A 166 -17.16 -1.14 6.26
N LYS A 167 -16.03 -1.52 6.82
CA LYS A 167 -15.37 -2.84 6.63
C LYS A 167 -15.27 -3.27 5.16
N LYS A 168 -14.92 -2.34 4.26
CA LYS A 168 -14.69 -2.65 2.84
C LYS A 168 -13.39 -3.42 2.68
N ASN A 169 -13.37 -4.39 1.78
CA ASN A 169 -12.20 -5.24 1.56
C ASN A 169 -11.16 -4.60 0.64
N ILE A 170 -11.63 -3.94 -0.42
CA ILE A 170 -10.78 -3.32 -1.44
C ILE A 170 -11.42 -1.99 -1.87
N ILE A 171 -10.62 -0.95 -1.98
CA ILE A 171 -11.06 0.32 -2.55
C ILE A 171 -10.03 0.86 -3.55
N TYR A 172 -10.54 1.49 -4.62
CA TYR A 172 -9.79 2.44 -5.44
C TYR A 172 -10.11 3.84 -4.92
N THR A 173 -9.08 4.60 -4.52
CA THR A 173 -9.29 6.00 -4.18
C THR A 173 -9.56 6.77 -5.48
N MET A 174 -10.59 7.61 -5.50
CA MET A 174 -11.26 8.06 -6.73
C MET A 174 -11.77 6.85 -7.54
N LYS A 175 -13.06 6.54 -7.41
CA LYS A 175 -13.72 5.37 -8.04
C LYS A 175 -13.44 5.20 -9.53
N ILE A 176 -13.13 6.31 -10.24
CA ILE A 176 -12.77 6.29 -11.65
C ILE A 176 -11.56 5.38 -11.94
N TRP A 177 -10.61 5.27 -10.99
CA TRP A 177 -9.46 4.38 -11.16
C TRP A 177 -9.86 2.91 -11.23
N GLY A 178 -10.92 2.51 -10.53
CA GLY A 178 -11.46 1.15 -10.65
C GLY A 178 -11.93 0.85 -12.08
N LEU A 179 -12.63 1.80 -12.71
CA LEU A 179 -13.07 1.66 -14.09
C LEU A 179 -11.88 1.66 -15.07
N ILE A 180 -10.95 2.60 -14.91
CA ILE A 180 -9.74 2.69 -15.74
C ILE A 180 -8.96 1.37 -15.68
N MET A 181 -8.72 0.85 -14.47
CA MET A 181 -7.95 -0.38 -14.31
C MET A 181 -8.71 -1.61 -14.81
N PHE A 182 -10.02 -1.64 -14.67
CA PHE A 182 -10.84 -2.68 -15.29
C PHE A 182 -10.62 -2.72 -16.82
N ILE A 183 -10.72 -1.57 -17.48
CA ILE A 183 -10.50 -1.48 -18.95
C ILE A 183 -9.07 -1.89 -19.29
N ILE A 184 -8.06 -1.37 -18.56
CA ILE A 184 -6.64 -1.68 -18.82
C ILE A 184 -6.39 -3.19 -18.67
N LYS A 185 -6.96 -3.85 -17.68
CA LYS A 185 -6.80 -5.29 -17.46
C LYS A 185 -7.45 -6.14 -18.57
N CYS A 186 -8.51 -5.63 -19.19
CA CYS A 186 -9.19 -6.31 -20.29
C CYS A 186 -8.46 -6.19 -21.64
N ILE A 187 -7.47 -5.29 -21.78
CA ILE A 187 -6.71 -5.16 -23.04
C ILE A 187 -5.88 -6.43 -23.26
N PRO A 188 -6.03 -7.13 -24.39
CA PRO A 188 -5.20 -8.31 -24.70
C PRO A 188 -3.70 -7.96 -24.72
N GLU A 189 -2.85 -8.90 -24.28
CA GLU A 189 -1.40 -8.66 -24.19
C GLU A 189 -0.77 -8.34 -25.55
N SER A 190 -1.26 -8.93 -26.63
CA SER A 190 -0.83 -8.63 -28.02
C SER A 190 -0.96 -7.14 -28.38
N ILE A 191 -1.94 -6.45 -27.81
CA ILE A 191 -2.17 -5.01 -27.98
C ILE A 191 -1.40 -4.22 -26.90
N PHE A 192 -1.50 -4.64 -25.65
CA PHE A 192 -0.98 -3.90 -24.50
C PHE A 192 0.54 -3.72 -24.55
N LYS A 193 1.30 -4.78 -24.94
CA LYS A 193 2.77 -4.74 -25.03
C LYS A 193 3.33 -3.64 -25.94
N ASN A 194 2.53 -3.11 -26.87
CA ASN A 194 2.92 -2.06 -27.79
C ASN A 194 2.41 -0.66 -27.35
N LYS A 195 1.81 -0.53 -26.16
CA LYS A 195 1.28 0.74 -25.66
C LYS A 195 2.26 1.38 -24.68
N ASN A 196 2.55 2.65 -24.89
CA ASN A 196 3.26 3.50 -23.94
C ASN A 196 2.24 4.05 -22.93
N LEU A 197 2.11 3.40 -21.77
CA LEU A 197 1.17 3.76 -20.70
C LEU A 197 1.91 4.07 -19.41
#